data_ef4668794edd86413d18352637532050
#
_entry.id   ef4668794edd86413d18352637532050
#
_cell.length_a   1.000
_cell.length_b   1.000
_cell.length_c   1.000
_cell.angle_alpha   90.00
_cell.angle_beta   90.00
_cell.angle_gamma   90.00
#
_symmetry.space_group_name_H-M   'P 1'
#
loop_
_entity.id
_entity.type
_entity.pdbx_description
1 polymer ?
#
loop_
_entity_poly.entity_id
_entity_poly.type
_entity_poly.pdbx_seq_one_letter_code
_entity_poly.pdbx_strand_id
1 'polypeptide(L)'
;MRTEAIDWLGVLATDEEIRNNNLGRSNCIVNKLDSLQFYIKVISKIPGQTPNSQYVVCYGNRIDSEMLIDNGAFDENVRIDDYVKQLKNCFFRFNYEENQAGYYIAKNVEIAELSESYYQGKVFFYIPVIIRNQPAFSGDKQYDTYEQVEQAIKNGEFVCKLNKYNTMGVDNIPYIIFYDPELLEYRVIGNFTKFEYNVTEGVKFEYNELKSFNFEEDWYDDVVTFENAHSGIYLSEYVHKKIMDQLDEKAPIDIKKVDENEDEELKNISKIQMEDEYEEWKFIEHFEAVAKKDGLFYTKKDLINFHTAVKSSSLVILSGLSGTGKSQLVQ
;
A
#
# COMPACT_ATOMS: atom_id res chain seq x y z
N MET A 1 -23.73 -12.33 18.04
CA MET A 1 -22.86 -11.70 17.04
C MET A 1 -21.44 -12.09 17.40
N ARG A 2 -20.77 -12.91 16.59
CA ARG A 2 -19.32 -13.13 16.76
C ARG A 2 -18.65 -11.80 16.46
N THR A 3 -17.97 -11.25 17.42
CA THR A 3 -17.08 -10.11 17.24
C THR A 3 -15.88 -10.65 16.46
N GLU A 4 -15.78 -10.30 15.21
CA GLU A 4 -14.59 -10.60 14.41
C GLU A 4 -13.42 -9.83 15.00
N ALA A 5 -12.39 -10.55 15.44
CA ALA A 5 -11.19 -9.96 16.00
C ALA A 5 -10.20 -9.63 14.89
N ILE A 6 -9.16 -8.87 15.23
CA ILE A 6 -8.06 -8.56 14.30
C ILE A 6 -7.39 -9.85 13.83
N ASP A 7 -7.24 -10.00 12.53
CA ASP A 7 -6.54 -11.11 11.91
C ASP A 7 -5.04 -10.79 11.77
N TRP A 8 -4.21 -11.56 12.44
CA TRP A 8 -2.76 -11.46 12.41
C TRP A 8 -2.15 -12.57 11.56
N LEU A 9 -1.02 -12.29 10.92
CA LEU A 9 -0.16 -13.28 10.28
C LEU A 9 1.02 -13.58 11.19
N GLY A 10 1.38 -14.86 11.29
CA GLY A 10 2.53 -15.30 12.07
C GLY A 10 3.21 -16.52 11.48
N VAL A 11 4.33 -16.88 12.09
CA VAL A 11 5.12 -18.09 11.83
C VAL A 11 5.48 -18.75 13.14
N LEU A 12 5.94 -20.00 13.09
CA LEU A 12 6.46 -20.68 14.27
C LEU A 12 7.64 -19.86 14.84
N ALA A 13 7.57 -19.49 16.12
CA ALA A 13 8.69 -18.85 16.81
C ALA A 13 9.87 -19.81 16.93
N THR A 14 11.08 -19.29 17.02
CA THR A 14 12.28 -20.11 17.29
C THR A 14 12.48 -20.35 18.78
N ASP A 15 13.18 -21.41 19.14
CA ASP A 15 13.57 -21.69 20.53
C ASP A 15 14.39 -20.55 21.16
N GLU A 16 15.23 -19.92 20.36
CA GLU A 16 16.03 -18.79 20.79
C GLU A 16 15.16 -17.57 21.15
N GLU A 17 14.19 -17.25 20.30
CA GLU A 17 13.23 -16.18 20.56
C GLU A 17 12.43 -16.41 21.84
N ILE A 18 11.98 -17.66 22.05
CA ILE A 18 11.22 -18.04 23.26
C ILE A 18 12.07 -17.88 24.52
N ARG A 19 13.33 -18.35 24.50
CA ARG A 19 14.25 -18.20 25.62
C ARG A 19 14.60 -16.73 25.89
N ASN A 20 14.93 -15.97 24.85
CA ASN A 20 15.31 -14.56 24.97
C ASN A 20 14.18 -13.67 25.51
N ASN A 21 12.94 -14.04 25.27
CA ASN A 21 11.75 -13.33 25.77
C ASN A 21 11.20 -13.92 27.09
N ASN A 22 11.89 -14.87 27.71
CA ASN A 22 11.49 -15.53 28.97
C ASN A 22 10.09 -16.19 28.92
N LEU A 23 9.67 -16.66 27.73
CA LEU A 23 8.36 -17.30 27.52
C LEU A 23 8.39 -18.80 27.84
N GLY A 24 9.55 -19.43 27.80
CA GLY A 24 9.73 -20.85 28.04
C GLY A 24 11.12 -21.34 27.66
N ARG A 25 11.27 -22.68 27.57
CA ARG A 25 12.53 -23.31 27.16
C ARG A 25 12.53 -23.72 25.68
N SER A 26 11.35 -23.97 25.12
CA SER A 26 11.17 -24.44 23.76
C SER A 26 9.96 -23.75 23.11
N ASN A 27 10.00 -23.66 21.80
CA ASN A 27 8.92 -23.11 20.97
C ASN A 27 7.73 -24.07 20.84
N CYS A 28 7.94 -25.37 21.07
CA CYS A 28 6.94 -26.41 20.94
C CYS A 28 7.09 -27.41 22.10
N ILE A 29 5.99 -27.83 22.70
CA ILE A 29 5.93 -28.80 23.76
C ILE A 29 4.66 -29.65 23.62
N VAL A 30 4.70 -30.85 24.15
CA VAL A 30 3.49 -31.65 24.48
C VAL A 30 3.16 -31.36 25.94
N ASN A 31 1.97 -30.88 26.22
CA ASN A 31 1.58 -30.50 27.57
C ASN A 31 1.10 -31.73 28.38
N LYS A 32 0.83 -31.54 29.68
CA LYS A 32 0.38 -32.60 30.58
C LYS A 32 -0.95 -33.29 30.19
N LEU A 33 -1.69 -32.70 29.26
CA LEU A 33 -2.93 -33.24 28.72
C LEU A 33 -2.71 -33.93 27.36
N ASP A 34 -1.47 -34.29 27.06
CA ASP A 34 -1.05 -34.88 25.77
C ASP A 34 -1.47 -34.05 24.55
N SER A 35 -1.49 -32.73 24.71
CA SER A 35 -1.85 -31.79 23.66
C SER A 35 -0.63 -30.97 23.25
N LEU A 36 -0.44 -30.85 21.95
CA LEU A 36 0.56 -29.95 21.36
C LEU A 36 0.31 -28.52 21.77
N GLN A 37 1.37 -27.84 22.19
CA GLN A 37 1.38 -26.40 22.46
C GLN A 37 2.62 -25.76 21.83
N PHE A 38 2.46 -24.67 21.11
CA PHE A 38 3.56 -23.97 20.46
C PHE A 38 3.35 -22.48 20.46
N TYR A 39 4.39 -21.73 20.11
CA TYR A 39 4.33 -20.28 20.02
C TYR A 39 4.35 -19.80 18.58
N ILE A 40 3.40 -18.94 18.22
CA ILE A 40 3.36 -18.22 16.97
C ILE A 40 3.96 -16.82 17.20
N LYS A 41 4.94 -16.43 16.37
CA LYS A 41 5.47 -15.07 16.29
C LYS A 41 4.66 -14.28 15.29
N VAL A 42 4.11 -13.13 15.70
CA VAL A 42 3.42 -12.19 14.81
C VAL A 42 4.43 -11.55 13.86
N ILE A 43 4.16 -11.59 12.56
CA ILE A 43 5.00 -11.01 11.50
C ILE A 43 4.25 -10.00 10.63
N SER A 44 2.95 -9.82 10.86
CA SER A 44 2.18 -8.81 10.13
C SER A 44 2.12 -7.48 10.85
N LYS A 45 2.01 -6.43 10.04
CA LYS A 45 1.65 -5.07 10.46
C LYS A 45 0.25 -4.74 9.94
N ILE A 46 -0.54 -4.13 10.78
CA ILE A 46 -1.83 -3.55 10.41
C ILE A 46 -1.73 -2.07 10.75
N PRO A 47 -1.93 -1.15 9.80
CA PRO A 47 -1.82 0.28 10.05
C PRO A 47 -2.68 0.69 11.25
N GLY A 48 -2.13 1.52 12.16
CA GLY A 48 -2.82 1.96 13.39
C GLY A 48 -3.05 0.87 14.45
N GLN A 49 -2.60 -0.37 14.25
CA GLN A 49 -2.73 -1.48 15.20
C GLN A 49 -1.37 -2.00 15.64
N THR A 50 -1.25 -2.27 16.94
CA THR A 50 -0.07 -2.92 17.51
C THR A 50 -0.50 -4.19 18.22
N PRO A 51 0.11 -5.36 17.98
CA PRO A 51 -0.25 -6.56 18.71
C PRO A 51 0.11 -6.38 20.20
N ASN A 52 -0.80 -6.76 21.09
CA ASN A 52 -0.56 -6.74 22.54
C ASN A 52 0.60 -7.69 22.94
N SER A 53 0.88 -8.70 22.12
CA SER A 53 2.02 -9.59 22.26
C SER A 53 2.58 -9.95 20.89
N GLN A 54 3.90 -9.94 20.78
CA GLN A 54 4.59 -10.44 19.58
C GLN A 54 4.55 -11.98 19.49
N TYR A 55 4.34 -12.66 20.61
CA TYR A 55 4.30 -14.12 20.70
C TYR A 55 3.00 -14.57 21.30
N VAL A 56 2.32 -15.49 20.62
CA VAL A 56 1.00 -15.99 21.00
C VAL A 56 1.05 -17.50 21.12
N VAL A 57 0.46 -18.04 22.17
CA VAL A 57 0.37 -19.50 22.39
C VAL A 57 -0.71 -20.08 21.49
N CYS A 58 -0.37 -21.13 20.76
CA CYS A 58 -1.33 -21.95 20.02
C CYS A 58 -1.38 -23.35 20.54
N TYR A 59 -2.56 -23.98 20.57
CA TYR A 59 -2.76 -25.36 20.88
C TYR A 59 -3.07 -26.15 19.61
N GLY A 60 -2.52 -27.36 19.46
CA GLY A 60 -2.71 -28.20 18.28
C GLY A 60 -4.17 -28.48 17.93
N ASN A 61 -5.05 -28.56 18.93
CA ASN A 61 -6.49 -28.75 18.73
C ASN A 61 -7.23 -27.50 18.17
N ARG A 62 -6.52 -26.41 17.93
CA ARG A 62 -7.04 -25.21 17.27
C ARG A 62 -6.75 -25.17 15.77
N ILE A 63 -5.94 -26.12 15.31
CA ILE A 63 -5.58 -26.31 13.91
C ILE A 63 -6.42 -27.46 13.37
N ASP A 64 -6.80 -27.37 12.10
CA ASP A 64 -7.51 -28.46 11.45
C ASP A 64 -6.65 -29.74 11.48
N SER A 65 -7.24 -30.84 11.87
CA SER A 65 -6.56 -32.13 12.01
C SER A 65 -6.01 -32.71 10.71
N GLU A 66 -6.50 -32.22 9.57
CA GLU A 66 -5.99 -32.63 8.25
C GLU A 66 -4.65 -31.97 7.94
N MET A 67 -4.36 -30.80 8.55
CA MET A 67 -3.16 -30.01 8.31
C MET A 67 -2.00 -30.30 9.26
N LEU A 68 -2.26 -30.93 10.39
CA LEU A 68 -1.26 -31.26 11.41
C LEU A 68 -1.42 -32.73 11.84
N ILE A 69 -0.49 -33.57 11.40
CA ILE A 69 -0.54 -35.04 11.61
C ILE A 69 0.34 -35.43 12.80
N ASP A 70 -0.27 -36.06 13.81
CA ASP A 70 0.47 -36.72 14.89
C ASP A 70 0.96 -38.10 14.42
N ASN A 71 2.27 -38.30 14.47
CA ASN A 71 2.89 -39.58 14.09
C ASN A 71 2.70 -40.69 15.13
N GLY A 72 2.12 -40.38 16.31
CA GLY A 72 1.84 -41.34 17.38
C GLY A 72 3.09 -41.96 18.03
N ALA A 73 4.26 -41.32 17.89
CA ALA A 73 5.49 -41.83 18.50
C ALA A 73 5.40 -41.83 20.03
N PHE A 74 5.88 -42.90 20.67
CA PHE A 74 5.93 -43.03 22.14
C PHE A 74 6.93 -42.06 22.78
N ASP A 75 8.02 -41.71 22.05
CA ASP A 75 8.99 -40.70 22.50
C ASP A 75 8.47 -39.31 22.23
N GLU A 76 8.26 -38.54 23.28
CA GLU A 76 7.76 -37.16 23.22
C GLU A 76 8.68 -36.25 22.40
N ASN A 77 10.01 -36.42 22.46
CA ASN A 77 10.94 -35.63 21.69
C ASN A 77 10.79 -35.89 20.18
N VAL A 78 10.59 -37.14 19.78
CA VAL A 78 10.36 -37.51 18.38
C VAL A 78 9.06 -36.90 17.86
N ARG A 79 8.00 -36.87 18.68
CA ARG A 79 6.74 -36.22 18.35
C ARG A 79 6.91 -34.70 18.19
N ILE A 80 7.62 -34.06 19.13
CA ILE A 80 7.89 -32.63 19.09
C ILE A 80 8.70 -32.27 17.84
N ASP A 81 9.77 -33.02 17.54
CA ASP A 81 10.59 -32.78 16.34
C ASP A 81 9.79 -32.89 15.05
N ASP A 82 8.85 -33.82 14.98
CA ASP A 82 7.99 -34.01 13.82
C ASP A 82 7.00 -32.84 13.67
N TYR A 83 6.35 -32.42 14.75
CA TYR A 83 5.49 -31.25 14.78
C TYR A 83 6.24 -29.97 14.36
N VAL A 84 7.44 -29.76 14.89
CA VAL A 84 8.27 -28.63 14.53
C VAL A 84 8.61 -28.63 13.04
N LYS A 85 8.88 -29.78 12.42
CA LYS A 85 9.12 -29.90 10.98
C LYS A 85 7.89 -29.47 10.16
N GLN A 86 6.70 -29.92 10.57
CA GLN A 86 5.45 -29.54 9.90
C GLN A 86 5.18 -28.04 10.06
N LEU A 87 5.22 -27.52 11.29
CA LEU A 87 4.88 -26.13 11.61
C LEU A 87 5.87 -25.10 11.07
N LYS A 88 7.14 -25.47 10.87
CA LYS A 88 8.17 -24.57 10.30
C LYS A 88 7.86 -24.09 8.90
N ASN A 89 7.10 -24.88 8.15
CA ASN A 89 6.78 -24.60 6.75
C ASN A 89 5.40 -23.96 6.60
N CYS A 90 4.90 -23.32 7.66
CA CYS A 90 3.56 -22.76 7.67
C CYS A 90 3.53 -21.29 8.02
N PHE A 91 2.68 -20.55 7.31
CA PHE A 91 2.09 -19.33 7.81
C PHE A 91 0.85 -19.64 8.62
N PHE A 92 0.59 -18.83 9.65
CA PHE A 92 -0.59 -18.91 10.49
C PHE A 92 -1.38 -17.60 10.37
N ARG A 93 -2.64 -17.66 9.98
CA ARG A 93 -3.61 -16.59 10.17
C ARG A 93 -4.38 -16.89 11.43
N PHE A 94 -4.50 -15.93 12.33
CA PHE A 94 -5.18 -16.10 13.60
C PHE A 94 -5.60 -14.77 14.20
N ASN A 95 -6.57 -14.84 15.10
CA ASN A 95 -6.77 -13.82 16.12
C ASN A 95 -6.42 -14.39 17.49
N TYR A 96 -6.39 -13.57 18.53
CA TYR A 96 -6.04 -14.05 19.85
C TYR A 96 -6.87 -13.38 20.95
N GLU A 97 -6.95 -14.05 22.10
CA GLU A 97 -7.55 -13.55 23.32
C GLU A 97 -6.58 -13.65 24.49
N GLU A 98 -6.66 -12.72 25.43
CA GLU A 98 -5.94 -12.82 26.69
C GLU A 98 -6.69 -13.75 27.65
N ASN A 99 -5.99 -14.73 28.23
CA ASN A 99 -6.56 -15.59 29.25
C ASN A 99 -6.42 -14.97 30.65
N GLN A 100 -7.06 -15.60 31.66
CA GLN A 100 -7.03 -15.14 33.04
C GLN A 100 -5.62 -15.07 33.68
N ALA A 101 -4.65 -15.76 33.10
CA ALA A 101 -3.25 -15.78 33.56
C ALA A 101 -2.36 -14.77 32.83
N GLY A 102 -2.94 -13.93 31.96
CA GLY A 102 -2.20 -12.90 31.20
C GLY A 102 -1.46 -13.43 29.96
N TYR A 103 -1.76 -14.63 29.50
CA TYR A 103 -1.21 -15.16 28.25
C TYR A 103 -2.17 -14.93 27.10
N TYR A 104 -1.63 -14.64 25.92
CA TYR A 104 -2.37 -14.52 24.68
C TYR A 104 -2.45 -15.87 23.98
N ILE A 105 -3.69 -16.29 23.65
CA ILE A 105 -3.97 -17.59 23.06
C ILE A 105 -4.59 -17.41 21.68
N ALA A 106 -4.01 -18.05 20.67
CA ALA A 106 -4.49 -18.03 19.30
C ALA A 106 -5.87 -18.68 19.16
N LYS A 107 -6.71 -18.09 18.35
CA LYS A 107 -8.07 -18.53 17.98
C LYS A 107 -8.26 -18.44 16.48
N ASN A 108 -9.19 -19.25 15.96
CA ASN A 108 -9.55 -19.26 14.54
C ASN A 108 -8.29 -19.38 13.65
N VAL A 109 -7.45 -20.37 14.00
CA VAL A 109 -6.14 -20.54 13.36
C VAL A 109 -6.35 -21.24 12.03
N GLU A 110 -5.82 -20.65 10.99
CA GLU A 110 -5.70 -21.23 9.66
C GLU A 110 -4.23 -21.32 9.28
N ILE A 111 -3.89 -22.30 8.47
CA ILE A 111 -2.54 -22.56 8.01
C ILE A 111 -2.50 -22.38 6.50
N ALA A 112 -1.43 -21.77 6.01
CA ALA A 112 -1.03 -21.77 4.61
C ALA A 112 0.42 -22.21 4.49
N GLU A 113 0.80 -22.72 3.34
CA GLU A 113 2.18 -23.11 3.07
C GLU A 113 3.10 -21.89 3.06
N LEU A 114 4.28 -22.05 3.65
CA LEU A 114 5.29 -20.99 3.67
C LEU A 114 5.87 -20.80 2.27
N SER A 115 5.86 -19.57 1.76
CA SER A 115 6.44 -19.29 0.45
C SER A 115 7.95 -19.48 0.44
N GLU A 116 8.52 -19.91 -0.69
CA GLU A 116 9.97 -20.05 -0.87
C GLU A 116 10.71 -18.71 -0.71
N SER A 117 10.03 -17.60 -0.96
CA SER A 117 10.56 -16.24 -0.79
C SER A 117 10.67 -15.79 0.67
N TYR A 118 10.10 -16.57 1.63
CA TYR A 118 10.12 -16.19 3.04
C TYR A 118 11.51 -16.35 3.66
N TYR A 119 11.92 -15.35 4.42
CA TYR A 119 13.11 -15.40 5.29
C TYR A 119 12.78 -14.83 6.66
N GLN A 120 13.55 -15.24 7.67
CA GLN A 120 13.37 -14.77 9.04
C GLN A 120 13.54 -13.25 9.14
N GLY A 121 12.52 -12.58 9.67
CA GLY A 121 12.49 -11.13 9.78
C GLY A 121 11.68 -10.43 8.66
N LYS A 122 11.21 -11.19 7.65
CA LYS A 122 10.29 -10.65 6.65
C LYS A 122 8.99 -10.22 7.31
N VAL A 123 8.52 -9.03 6.98
CA VAL A 123 7.32 -8.41 7.53
C VAL A 123 6.27 -8.31 6.44
N PHE A 124 5.00 -8.50 6.82
CA PHE A 124 3.86 -8.43 5.91
C PHE A 124 2.87 -7.35 6.36
N PHE A 125 2.14 -6.80 5.39
CA PHE A 125 1.08 -5.84 5.61
C PHE A 125 -0.27 -6.45 5.27
N TYR A 126 -1.26 -6.30 6.14
CA TYR A 126 -2.63 -6.66 5.85
C TYR A 126 -3.24 -5.65 4.89
N ILE A 127 -3.76 -6.12 3.76
CA ILE A 127 -4.37 -5.31 2.72
C ILE A 127 -5.79 -5.82 2.44
N PRO A 128 -6.80 -4.94 2.42
CA PRO A 128 -8.15 -5.32 2.04
C PRO A 128 -8.21 -5.85 0.61
N VAL A 129 -8.99 -6.91 0.41
CA VAL A 129 -9.20 -7.53 -0.89
C VAL A 129 -10.68 -7.59 -1.25
N ILE A 130 -11.00 -7.36 -2.51
CA ILE A 130 -12.29 -7.66 -3.13
C ILE A 130 -12.05 -8.82 -4.09
N ILE A 131 -12.72 -9.94 -3.87
CA ILE A 131 -12.60 -11.12 -4.73
C ILE A 131 -13.77 -11.11 -5.72
N ARG A 132 -13.46 -11.31 -6.98
CA ARG A 132 -14.46 -11.40 -8.06
C ARG A 132 -15.56 -12.38 -7.69
N ASN A 133 -16.82 -11.93 -7.76
CA ASN A 133 -18.04 -12.69 -7.48
C ASN A 133 -18.08 -13.36 -6.08
N GLN A 134 -17.20 -12.99 -5.17
CA GLN A 134 -17.17 -13.52 -3.81
C GLN A 134 -17.33 -12.38 -2.79
N PRO A 135 -18.47 -12.29 -2.09
CA PRO A 135 -18.64 -11.30 -1.05
C PRO A 135 -17.84 -11.70 0.18
N ALA A 136 -17.12 -10.75 0.77
CA ALA A 136 -16.37 -10.99 2.02
C ALA A 136 -17.30 -11.32 3.20
N PHE A 137 -18.51 -10.75 3.19
CA PHE A 137 -19.51 -10.95 4.23
C PHE A 137 -20.91 -11.12 3.62
N SER A 138 -21.80 -11.81 4.33
CA SER A 138 -23.18 -12.02 3.89
C SER A 138 -23.89 -10.69 3.63
N GLY A 139 -24.47 -10.56 2.43
CA GLY A 139 -25.18 -9.36 1.96
C GLY A 139 -24.25 -8.23 1.51
N ASP A 140 -22.98 -8.49 1.32
CA ASP A 140 -22.06 -7.56 0.68
C ASP A 140 -22.28 -7.48 -0.83
N LYS A 141 -21.86 -6.36 -1.45
CA LYS A 141 -21.90 -6.21 -2.90
C LYS A 141 -20.92 -7.20 -3.55
N GLN A 142 -21.32 -7.71 -4.70
CA GLN A 142 -20.49 -8.55 -5.56
C GLN A 142 -20.08 -7.75 -6.79
N TYR A 143 -18.88 -7.99 -7.26
CA TYR A 143 -18.32 -7.32 -8.41
C TYR A 143 -17.76 -8.37 -9.38
N ASP A 144 -18.18 -8.30 -10.64
CA ASP A 144 -17.70 -9.19 -11.71
C ASP A 144 -16.35 -8.75 -12.26
N THR A 145 -16.07 -7.46 -12.21
CA THR A 145 -14.84 -6.87 -12.76
C THR A 145 -14.33 -5.73 -11.89
N TYR A 146 -13.04 -5.42 -12.03
CA TYR A 146 -12.43 -4.30 -11.32
C TYR A 146 -12.98 -2.94 -11.76
N GLU A 147 -13.40 -2.80 -13.03
CA GLU A 147 -14.02 -1.56 -13.53
C GLU A 147 -15.32 -1.23 -12.78
N GLN A 148 -16.08 -2.25 -12.38
CA GLN A 148 -17.27 -2.04 -11.56
C GLN A 148 -16.90 -1.48 -10.18
N VAL A 149 -15.81 -1.96 -9.57
CA VAL A 149 -15.30 -1.42 -8.31
C VAL A 149 -14.83 0.02 -8.49
N GLU A 150 -14.03 0.29 -9.53
CA GLU A 150 -13.59 1.66 -9.84
C GLU A 150 -14.76 2.60 -10.07
N GLN A 151 -15.78 2.16 -10.82
CA GLN A 151 -16.94 2.99 -11.08
C GLN A 151 -17.74 3.28 -9.81
N ALA A 152 -17.90 2.30 -8.92
CA ALA A 152 -18.54 2.49 -7.64
C ALA A 152 -17.76 3.51 -6.76
N ILE A 153 -16.42 3.41 -6.74
CA ILE A 153 -15.56 4.38 -6.05
C ILE A 153 -15.71 5.78 -6.66
N LYS A 154 -15.69 5.91 -7.99
CA LYS A 154 -15.89 7.18 -8.71
C LYS A 154 -17.26 7.82 -8.44
N ASN A 155 -18.28 7.00 -8.26
CA ASN A 155 -19.62 7.44 -7.89
C ASN A 155 -19.75 7.83 -6.40
N GLY A 156 -18.71 7.62 -5.59
CA GLY A 156 -18.74 7.86 -4.14
C GLY A 156 -19.62 6.85 -3.39
N GLU A 157 -19.72 5.62 -3.88
CA GLU A 157 -20.47 4.54 -3.24
C GLU A 157 -19.59 3.83 -2.20
N PHE A 158 -20.26 3.18 -1.24
CA PHE A 158 -19.62 2.19 -0.38
C PHE A 158 -19.35 0.91 -1.19
N VAL A 159 -18.13 0.37 -1.14
CA VAL A 159 -17.71 -0.73 -2.01
C VAL A 159 -17.65 -2.08 -1.33
N CYS A 160 -16.85 -2.27 -0.30
CA CYS A 160 -16.66 -3.56 0.36
C CYS A 160 -16.81 -3.45 1.86
N LYS A 161 -17.28 -4.54 2.48
CA LYS A 161 -17.22 -4.67 3.94
C LYS A 161 -15.84 -5.18 4.32
N LEU A 162 -15.19 -4.49 5.22
CA LEU A 162 -13.91 -4.89 5.80
C LEU A 162 -14.14 -5.44 7.21
N ASN A 163 -13.20 -6.25 7.67
CA ASN A 163 -13.14 -6.56 9.08
C ASN A 163 -12.94 -5.25 9.86
N LYS A 164 -13.97 -4.84 10.62
CA LYS A 164 -13.96 -3.56 11.34
C LYS A 164 -12.79 -3.45 12.31
N TYR A 165 -12.31 -4.57 12.86
CA TYR A 165 -11.18 -4.55 13.79
C TYR A 165 -9.87 -4.27 13.08
N ASN A 166 -9.72 -4.71 11.84
CA ASN A 166 -8.55 -4.39 11.02
C ASN A 166 -8.57 -2.94 10.50
N THR A 167 -9.71 -2.24 10.63
CA THR A 167 -9.86 -0.83 10.23
C THR A 167 -9.90 0.15 11.41
N MET A 168 -10.09 -0.34 12.64
CA MET A 168 -10.10 0.52 13.83
C MET A 168 -8.73 1.14 14.09
N GLY A 169 -8.71 2.48 14.25
CA GLY A 169 -7.47 3.21 14.52
C GLY A 169 -6.56 3.38 13.29
N VAL A 170 -7.05 3.02 12.11
CA VAL A 170 -6.34 3.27 10.84
C VAL A 170 -6.73 4.65 10.34
N ASP A 171 -5.74 5.52 10.12
CA ASP A 171 -5.99 6.88 9.62
C ASP A 171 -6.33 6.87 8.13
N ASN A 172 -5.73 5.95 7.37
CA ASN A 172 -5.98 5.79 5.94
C ASN A 172 -5.73 4.35 5.48
N ILE A 173 -6.49 3.93 4.45
CA ILE A 173 -6.27 2.72 3.65
C ILE A 173 -5.84 3.22 2.26
N PRO A 174 -4.54 3.20 1.92
CA PRO A 174 -4.05 3.86 0.70
C PRO A 174 -4.51 3.18 -0.58
N TYR A 175 -4.78 1.88 -0.52
CA TYR A 175 -5.27 1.09 -1.65
C TYR A 175 -5.97 -0.19 -1.19
N ILE A 176 -6.70 -0.79 -2.09
CA ILE A 176 -7.30 -2.12 -1.99
C ILE A 176 -6.82 -2.97 -3.16
N ILE A 177 -6.99 -4.27 -3.05
CA ILE A 177 -6.70 -5.22 -4.12
C ILE A 177 -8.02 -5.78 -4.66
N PHE A 178 -8.14 -5.86 -5.98
CA PHE A 178 -9.13 -6.69 -6.64
C PHE A 178 -8.44 -7.98 -7.11
N TYR A 179 -9.00 -9.14 -6.74
CA TYR A 179 -8.48 -10.44 -7.12
C TYR A 179 -9.47 -11.17 -8.03
N ASP A 180 -9.00 -11.59 -9.20
CA ASP A 180 -9.75 -12.45 -10.11
C ASP A 180 -9.23 -13.89 -10.00
N PRO A 181 -9.97 -14.82 -9.36
CA PRO A 181 -9.53 -16.20 -9.18
C PRO A 181 -9.58 -17.04 -10.48
N GLU A 182 -10.29 -16.59 -11.51
CA GLU A 182 -10.33 -17.29 -12.81
C GLU A 182 -9.09 -17.00 -13.64
N LEU A 183 -8.57 -15.77 -13.54
CA LEU A 183 -7.36 -15.33 -14.23
C LEU A 183 -6.11 -15.46 -13.36
N LEU A 184 -6.27 -15.67 -12.05
CA LEU A 184 -5.22 -15.64 -11.04
C LEU A 184 -4.49 -14.27 -11.02
N GLU A 185 -5.23 -13.19 -11.24
CA GLU A 185 -4.68 -11.84 -11.35
C GLU A 185 -5.07 -10.97 -10.16
N TYR A 186 -4.09 -10.21 -9.65
CA TYR A 186 -4.28 -9.16 -8.67
C TYR A 186 -4.17 -7.79 -9.33
N ARG A 187 -5.09 -6.90 -8.97
CA ARG A 187 -5.10 -5.52 -9.43
C ARG A 187 -5.17 -4.56 -8.25
N VAL A 188 -4.26 -3.62 -8.20
CA VAL A 188 -4.27 -2.52 -7.24
C VAL A 188 -5.30 -1.48 -7.69
N ILE A 189 -6.11 -0.98 -6.75
CA ILE A 189 -6.97 0.19 -6.94
C ILE A 189 -6.73 1.10 -5.75
N GLY A 190 -6.26 2.32 -5.98
CA GLY A 190 -5.84 3.13 -4.86
C GLY A 190 -5.51 4.57 -5.17
N ASN A 191 -4.59 5.10 -4.38
CA ASN A 191 -4.25 6.49 -4.15
C ASN A 191 -5.34 7.20 -3.32
N PHE A 192 -5.88 6.45 -2.33
CA PHE A 192 -6.88 6.98 -1.43
C PHE A 192 -6.25 7.88 -0.38
N THR A 193 -6.91 8.98 -0.08
CA THR A 193 -6.46 9.98 0.91
C THR A 193 -7.16 9.83 2.25
N LYS A 194 -8.43 9.36 2.21
CA LYS A 194 -9.25 9.09 3.38
C LYS A 194 -10.26 7.99 3.09
N PHE A 195 -10.86 7.45 4.14
CA PHE A 195 -12.00 6.56 4.01
C PHE A 195 -13.05 6.83 5.09
N GLU A 196 -14.29 6.51 4.77
CA GLU A 196 -15.43 6.46 5.68
C GLU A 196 -15.86 5.00 5.83
N TYR A 197 -16.03 4.53 7.07
CA TYR A 197 -16.45 3.17 7.35
C TYR A 197 -17.90 3.14 7.86
N ASN A 198 -18.75 2.38 7.19
CA ASN A 198 -20.09 2.06 7.60
C ASN A 198 -20.24 0.55 7.83
N VAL A 199 -20.72 0.14 9.02
CA VAL A 199 -20.82 -1.28 9.43
C VAL A 199 -21.73 -2.09 8.49
N THR A 200 -22.75 -1.47 7.88
CA THR A 200 -23.73 -2.14 7.04
C THR A 200 -23.38 -2.06 5.55
N GLU A 201 -22.78 -0.97 5.12
CA GLU A 201 -22.56 -0.66 3.70
C GLU A 201 -21.14 -0.91 3.23
N GLY A 202 -20.17 -0.89 4.15
CA GLY A 202 -18.76 -1.10 3.82
C GLY A 202 -17.91 0.15 3.94
N VAL A 203 -17.01 0.37 2.99
CA VAL A 203 -16.04 1.46 2.98
C VAL A 203 -16.27 2.35 1.77
N LYS A 204 -16.23 3.66 2.00
CA LYS A 204 -16.23 4.69 0.97
C LYS A 204 -14.89 5.41 1.00
N PHE A 205 -14.29 5.58 -0.17
CA PHE A 205 -12.97 6.19 -0.31
C PHE A 205 -13.02 7.60 -0.86
N GLU A 206 -12.14 8.47 -0.34
CA GLU A 206 -11.80 9.75 -0.95
C GLU A 206 -10.42 9.66 -1.59
N TYR A 207 -10.24 10.30 -2.75
CA TYR A 207 -9.00 10.28 -3.51
C TYR A 207 -8.84 11.59 -4.30
N ASN A 208 -7.60 11.97 -4.63
CA ASN A 208 -7.33 13.07 -5.55
C ASN A 208 -7.33 12.56 -7.00
N GLU A 209 -6.62 11.48 -7.26
CA GLU A 209 -6.53 10.79 -8.53
C GLU A 209 -6.60 9.29 -8.29
N LEU A 210 -7.61 8.63 -8.83
CA LEU A 210 -7.76 7.18 -8.70
C LEU A 210 -6.79 6.50 -9.65
N LYS A 211 -5.90 5.67 -9.12
CA LYS A 211 -4.96 4.86 -9.88
C LYS A 211 -5.32 3.39 -9.80
N SER A 212 -5.05 2.68 -10.90
CA SER A 212 -5.28 1.24 -10.98
C SER A 212 -4.26 0.60 -11.92
N PHE A 213 -3.62 -0.49 -11.47
CA PHE A 213 -2.63 -1.23 -12.22
C PHE A 213 -2.58 -2.70 -11.77
N ASN A 214 -2.08 -3.58 -12.64
CA ASN A 214 -1.92 -5.00 -12.33
C ASN A 214 -0.67 -5.22 -11.50
N PHE A 215 -0.63 -6.34 -10.78
CA PHE A 215 0.58 -6.82 -10.13
C PHE A 215 1.66 -7.10 -11.17
N GLU A 216 2.90 -6.83 -10.77
CA GLU A 216 4.09 -7.28 -11.51
C GLU A 216 4.35 -8.76 -11.21
N GLU A 217 4.98 -9.47 -12.15
CA GLU A 217 5.16 -10.92 -12.09
C GLU A 217 5.93 -11.38 -10.82
N ASP A 218 6.92 -10.58 -10.40
CA ASP A 218 7.76 -10.86 -9.22
C ASP A 218 7.06 -10.61 -7.87
N TRP A 219 5.84 -10.05 -7.85
CA TRP A 219 5.11 -9.77 -6.62
C TRP A 219 4.27 -10.95 -6.12
N TYR A 220 3.94 -11.89 -7.00
CA TYR A 220 3.05 -13.01 -6.68
C TYR A 220 3.61 -13.93 -5.60
N ASP A 221 4.92 -14.14 -5.56
CA ASP A 221 5.59 -14.98 -4.55
C ASP A 221 5.56 -14.37 -3.13
N ASP A 222 5.20 -13.08 -3.04
CA ASP A 222 5.19 -12.29 -1.82
C ASP A 222 3.77 -11.98 -1.32
N VAL A 223 2.78 -12.72 -1.80
CA VAL A 223 1.37 -12.68 -1.37
C VAL A 223 1.06 -13.90 -0.51
N VAL A 224 0.48 -13.67 0.66
CA VAL A 224 -0.04 -14.75 1.52
C VAL A 224 -1.55 -14.63 1.61
N THR A 225 -2.25 -15.69 1.23
CA THR A 225 -3.70 -15.80 1.25
C THR A 225 -4.14 -17.02 2.07
N PHE A 226 -5.39 -17.04 2.50
CA PHE A 226 -6.01 -18.13 3.22
C PHE A 226 -7.41 -18.40 2.68
N GLU A 227 -7.83 -19.65 2.64
CA GLU A 227 -9.11 -20.06 2.02
C GLU A 227 -10.33 -19.33 2.58
N ASN A 228 -10.35 -19.08 3.90
CA ASN A 228 -11.47 -18.41 4.56
C ASN A 228 -11.25 -16.90 4.79
N ALA A 229 -10.17 -16.33 4.25
CA ALA A 229 -9.86 -14.90 4.39
C ALA A 229 -10.37 -14.10 3.20
N HIS A 230 -11.67 -13.93 3.09
CA HIS A 230 -12.29 -13.23 1.95
C HIS A 230 -12.25 -11.71 2.01
N SER A 231 -11.72 -11.11 3.09
CA SER A 231 -11.70 -9.66 3.27
C SER A 231 -10.30 -9.02 3.22
N GLY A 232 -9.24 -9.83 3.19
CA GLY A 232 -7.87 -9.31 3.20
C GLY A 232 -6.82 -10.35 2.88
N ILE A 233 -5.70 -9.86 2.40
CA ILE A 233 -4.49 -10.63 2.09
C ILE A 233 -3.30 -10.00 2.79
N TYR A 234 -2.16 -10.68 2.79
CA TYR A 234 -0.93 -10.16 3.36
C TYR A 234 0.12 -10.01 2.27
N LEU A 235 0.64 -8.79 2.11
CA LEU A 235 1.71 -8.48 1.17
C LEU A 235 3.02 -8.25 1.93
N SER A 236 4.14 -8.71 1.39
CA SER A 236 5.45 -8.39 1.97
C SER A 236 5.69 -6.89 1.98
N GLU A 237 6.56 -6.43 2.89
CA GLU A 237 6.99 -5.02 2.96
C GLU A 237 7.59 -4.54 1.63
N TYR A 238 8.26 -5.43 0.89
CA TYR A 238 8.79 -5.15 -0.44
C TYR A 238 7.69 -4.79 -1.43
N VAL A 239 6.69 -5.66 -1.59
CA VAL A 239 5.56 -5.43 -2.51
C VAL A 239 4.74 -4.22 -2.09
N HIS A 240 4.43 -4.11 -0.78
CA HIS A 240 3.71 -2.95 -0.26
C HIS A 240 4.41 -1.63 -0.62
N LYS A 241 5.74 -1.56 -0.44
CA LYS A 241 6.53 -0.38 -0.79
C LYS A 241 6.49 -0.09 -2.29
N LYS A 242 6.65 -1.11 -3.14
CA LYS A 242 6.56 -0.95 -4.60
C LYS A 242 5.22 -0.38 -5.04
N ILE A 243 4.12 -0.90 -4.48
CA ILE A 243 2.78 -0.38 -4.75
C ILE A 243 2.68 1.09 -4.31
N MET A 244 3.16 1.44 -3.12
CA MET A 244 3.13 2.82 -2.64
C MET A 244 3.95 3.76 -3.53
N ASP A 245 5.15 3.34 -3.96
CA ASP A 245 5.98 4.11 -4.88
C ASP A 245 5.24 4.37 -6.21
N GLN A 246 4.57 3.37 -6.80
CA GLN A 246 3.77 3.54 -8.02
C GLN A 246 2.54 4.43 -7.82
N LEU A 247 1.91 4.37 -6.64
CA LEU A 247 0.79 5.25 -6.31
C LEU A 247 1.25 6.71 -6.15
N ASP A 248 2.44 6.93 -5.60
CA ASP A 248 3.01 8.25 -5.38
C ASP A 248 3.66 8.84 -6.64
N GLU A 249 3.98 8.01 -7.65
CA GLU A 249 4.47 8.51 -8.93
C GLU A 249 3.45 9.50 -9.51
N LYS A 250 3.89 10.74 -9.71
CA LYS A 250 3.10 11.70 -10.48
C LYS A 250 2.91 11.12 -11.88
N ALA A 251 1.67 11.12 -12.38
CA ALA A 251 1.40 10.74 -13.76
C ALA A 251 2.46 11.41 -14.65
N PRO A 252 3.12 10.68 -15.55
CA PRO A 252 4.06 11.29 -16.47
C PRO A 252 3.34 12.46 -17.11
N ILE A 253 3.93 13.64 -17.01
CA ILE A 253 3.36 14.85 -17.62
C ILE A 253 3.20 14.50 -19.10
N ASP A 254 1.96 14.42 -19.56
CA ASP A 254 1.68 14.17 -20.97
C ASP A 254 2.15 15.41 -21.74
N ILE A 255 3.42 15.37 -22.14
CA ILE A 255 4.09 16.48 -22.83
C ILE A 255 3.23 16.92 -24.02
N LYS A 256 2.54 16.00 -24.70
CA LYS A 256 1.63 16.36 -25.81
C LYS A 256 0.45 17.21 -25.36
N LYS A 257 -0.15 16.92 -24.18
CA LYS A 257 -1.25 17.77 -23.67
C LYS A 257 -0.76 19.10 -23.14
N VAL A 258 0.46 19.15 -22.59
CA VAL A 258 1.09 20.42 -22.19
C VAL A 258 1.38 21.25 -23.42
N ASP A 259 1.99 20.67 -24.47
CA ASP A 259 2.26 21.32 -25.74
C ASP A 259 0.97 21.80 -26.42
N GLU A 260 -0.11 20.99 -26.45
CA GLU A 260 -1.41 21.38 -27.00
C GLU A 260 -2.06 22.54 -26.23
N ASN A 261 -1.97 22.57 -24.91
CA ASN A 261 -2.48 23.67 -24.08
C ASN A 261 -1.64 24.94 -24.26
N GLU A 262 -0.31 24.82 -24.31
CA GLU A 262 0.57 25.95 -24.59
C GLU A 262 0.36 26.50 -26.02
N ASP A 263 0.15 25.61 -27.00
CA ASP A 263 -0.21 26.00 -28.37
C ASP A 263 -1.57 26.71 -28.44
N GLU A 264 -2.56 26.34 -27.66
CA GLU A 264 -3.85 27.02 -27.56
C GLU A 264 -3.71 28.39 -26.87
N GLU A 265 -2.93 28.47 -25.80
CA GLU A 265 -2.63 29.75 -25.13
C GLU A 265 -1.85 30.68 -26.06
N LEU A 266 -0.85 30.20 -26.78
CA LEU A 266 -0.11 30.96 -27.78
C LEU A 266 -1.01 31.44 -28.93
N LYS A 267 -1.95 30.60 -29.40
CA LYS A 267 -2.95 31.00 -30.40
C LYS A 267 -3.92 32.05 -29.86
N ASN A 268 -4.24 32.00 -28.58
CA ASN A 268 -5.08 33.02 -27.94
C ASN A 268 -4.34 34.33 -27.73
N ILE A 269 -3.05 34.29 -27.37
CA ILE A 269 -2.18 35.46 -27.26
C ILE A 269 -1.99 36.11 -28.65
N SER A 270 -1.79 35.32 -29.70
CA SER A 270 -1.64 35.83 -31.06
C SER A 270 -2.93 36.44 -31.67
N LYS A 271 -4.10 36.14 -31.06
CA LYS A 271 -5.40 36.75 -31.42
C LYS A 271 -5.68 38.05 -30.71
N ILE A 272 -4.87 38.45 -29.70
CA ILE A 272 -4.89 39.79 -29.17
C ILE A 272 -4.32 40.66 -30.27
N GLN A 273 -5.19 41.27 -31.08
CA GLN A 273 -4.78 42.27 -32.06
C GLN A 273 -4.08 43.36 -31.26
N MET A 274 -2.77 43.52 -31.53
CA MET A 274 -2.05 44.70 -31.08
C MET A 274 -2.63 45.89 -31.85
N GLU A 275 -3.67 46.48 -31.29
CA GLU A 275 -4.06 47.83 -31.67
C GLU A 275 -2.92 48.76 -31.20
N ASP A 276 -2.28 49.43 -32.14
CA ASP A 276 -1.19 50.35 -32.07
C ASP A 276 0.23 49.73 -32.03
N GLU A 277 1.06 50.30 -32.93
CA GLU A 277 2.51 50.15 -32.95
C GLU A 277 3.08 50.45 -31.56
N TYR A 278 3.20 49.37 -30.74
CA TYR A 278 3.92 49.49 -29.49
C TYR A 278 5.38 49.69 -29.83
N GLU A 279 5.85 50.97 -29.72
CA GLU A 279 7.25 51.28 -29.98
C GLU A 279 8.11 50.35 -29.12
N GLU A 280 9.01 49.58 -29.72
CA GLU A 280 9.90 48.63 -29.05
C GLU A 280 10.57 49.23 -27.81
N TRP A 281 10.77 50.53 -27.85
CA TRP A 281 11.33 51.30 -26.75
C TRP A 281 10.43 51.33 -25.51
N LYS A 282 9.13 51.45 -25.68
CA LYS A 282 8.16 51.41 -24.59
C LYS A 282 8.08 50.02 -23.96
N PHE A 283 8.25 48.95 -24.77
CA PHE A 283 8.33 47.57 -24.25
C PHE A 283 9.55 47.42 -23.36
N ILE A 284 10.73 47.85 -23.75
CA ILE A 284 11.96 47.75 -22.95
C ILE A 284 11.81 48.55 -21.65
N GLU A 285 11.20 49.76 -21.67
CA GLU A 285 10.97 50.55 -20.47
C GLU A 285 9.98 49.84 -19.50
N HIS A 286 8.92 49.26 -20.05
CA HIS A 286 7.97 48.48 -19.24
C HIS A 286 8.60 47.25 -18.64
N PHE A 287 9.38 46.52 -19.41
CA PHE A 287 10.13 45.35 -18.96
C PHE A 287 11.12 45.68 -17.84
N GLU A 288 11.87 46.77 -17.98
CA GLU A 288 12.75 47.28 -16.94
C GLU A 288 11.98 47.62 -15.65
N ALA A 289 10.80 48.23 -15.77
CA ALA A 289 9.98 48.61 -14.63
C ALA A 289 9.42 47.39 -13.89
N VAL A 290 8.96 46.36 -14.61
CA VAL A 290 8.47 45.09 -14.04
C VAL A 290 9.61 44.35 -13.35
N ALA A 291 10.74 44.19 -14.01
CA ALA A 291 11.91 43.53 -13.43
C ALA A 291 12.36 44.21 -12.11
N LYS A 292 12.40 45.55 -12.08
CA LYS A 292 12.74 46.31 -10.86
C LYS A 292 11.74 46.09 -9.73
N LYS A 293 10.44 45.98 -10.05
CA LYS A 293 9.40 45.70 -9.06
C LYS A 293 9.59 44.35 -8.38
N ASP A 294 10.11 43.36 -9.13
CA ASP A 294 10.41 42.03 -8.64
C ASP A 294 11.83 41.91 -8.05
N GLY A 295 12.52 43.05 -7.85
CA GLY A 295 13.85 43.08 -7.23
C GLY A 295 15.00 42.70 -8.17
N LEU A 296 14.74 42.67 -9.48
CA LEU A 296 15.72 42.30 -10.50
C LEU A 296 16.27 43.59 -11.18
N PHE A 297 17.59 43.69 -11.26
CA PHE A 297 18.26 44.89 -11.83
C PHE A 297 19.05 44.46 -13.06
N TYR A 298 18.50 44.74 -14.24
CA TYR A 298 19.16 44.54 -15.51
C TYR A 298 19.56 45.91 -16.10
N THR A 299 20.67 45.95 -16.86
CA THR A 299 20.97 47.17 -17.64
C THR A 299 20.06 47.23 -18.88
N LYS A 300 19.72 48.44 -19.33
CA LYS A 300 18.96 48.59 -20.58
C LYS A 300 19.62 47.86 -21.75
N LYS A 301 20.94 47.82 -21.79
CA LYS A 301 21.70 47.13 -22.81
C LYS A 301 21.43 45.60 -22.76
N ASP A 302 21.35 45.01 -21.58
CA ASP A 302 21.09 43.59 -21.43
C ASP A 302 19.67 43.22 -21.88
N LEU A 303 18.68 44.06 -21.53
CA LEU A 303 17.29 43.91 -21.96
C LEU A 303 17.13 44.05 -23.47
N ILE A 304 17.79 45.05 -24.09
CA ILE A 304 17.78 45.22 -25.54
C ILE A 304 18.44 44.05 -26.25
N ASN A 305 19.58 43.59 -25.76
CA ASN A 305 20.28 42.44 -26.33
C ASN A 305 19.41 41.16 -26.22
N PHE A 306 18.79 40.92 -25.09
CA PHE A 306 17.89 39.79 -24.89
C PHE A 306 16.69 39.85 -25.84
N HIS A 307 15.98 40.99 -25.88
CA HIS A 307 14.83 41.21 -26.75
C HIS A 307 15.19 41.01 -28.22
N THR A 308 16.32 41.58 -28.67
CA THR A 308 16.83 41.43 -30.04
C THR A 308 17.17 39.96 -30.34
N ALA A 309 17.82 39.27 -29.42
CA ALA A 309 18.16 37.86 -29.58
C ALA A 309 16.92 36.98 -29.71
N VAL A 310 15.91 37.17 -28.88
CA VAL A 310 14.63 36.42 -28.92
C VAL A 310 13.89 36.67 -30.25
N LYS A 311 13.91 37.92 -30.77
CA LYS A 311 13.28 38.25 -32.07
C LYS A 311 14.02 37.68 -33.27
N SER A 312 15.36 37.55 -33.18
CA SER A 312 16.20 37.19 -34.34
C SER A 312 16.61 35.75 -34.41
N SER A 313 16.38 34.95 -33.35
CA SER A 313 16.87 33.58 -33.25
C SER A 313 15.84 32.66 -32.66
N SER A 314 15.71 31.44 -33.23
CA SER A 314 14.86 30.35 -32.68
C SER A 314 15.43 29.70 -31.42
N LEU A 315 16.68 30.00 -31.06
CA LEU A 315 17.35 29.53 -29.87
C LEU A 315 18.22 30.62 -29.27
N VAL A 316 17.98 30.97 -28.02
CA VAL A 316 18.78 31.90 -27.23
C VAL A 316 19.43 31.22 -26.05
N ILE A 317 20.75 31.31 -25.93
CA ILE A 317 21.53 30.72 -24.82
C ILE A 317 22.01 31.87 -23.92
N LEU A 318 21.54 31.88 -22.65
CA LEU A 318 21.98 32.83 -21.65
C LEU A 318 23.17 32.26 -20.86
N SER A 319 24.33 32.93 -20.94
CA SER A 319 25.51 32.58 -20.18
C SER A 319 25.85 33.63 -19.12
N GLY A 320 26.45 33.22 -18.02
CA GLY A 320 26.83 34.11 -16.91
C GLY A 320 26.99 33.36 -15.61
N LEU A 321 27.47 34.05 -14.58
CA LEU A 321 27.66 33.46 -13.22
C LEU A 321 26.33 33.00 -12.60
N SER A 322 26.39 32.05 -11.71
CA SER A 322 25.22 31.60 -10.95
C SER A 322 24.67 32.76 -10.11
N GLY A 323 23.34 32.87 -10.01
CA GLY A 323 22.69 33.91 -9.21
C GLY A 323 22.52 35.29 -9.91
N THR A 324 22.86 35.40 -11.20
CA THR A 324 22.70 36.65 -11.96
C THR A 324 21.31 36.86 -12.59
N GLY A 325 20.29 36.10 -12.15
CA GLY A 325 18.92 36.30 -12.63
C GLY A 325 18.62 35.79 -14.04
N LYS A 326 19.50 34.98 -14.67
CA LYS A 326 19.29 34.47 -16.04
C LYS A 326 17.96 33.72 -16.24
N SER A 327 17.62 32.85 -15.31
CA SER A 327 16.38 32.09 -15.39
C SER A 327 15.12 32.93 -15.21
N GLN A 328 15.23 34.02 -14.47
CA GLN A 328 14.13 34.98 -14.24
C GLN A 328 13.95 35.97 -15.39
N LEU A 329 14.97 36.14 -16.24
CA LEU A 329 14.86 36.99 -17.44
C LEU A 329 13.93 36.38 -18.50
N VAL A 330 13.70 35.04 -18.41
CA VAL A 330 12.89 34.29 -19.39
C VAL A 330 11.48 34.03 -18.87
N GLN A 331 11.24 34.14 -17.57
CA GLN A 331 9.92 34.05 -16.94
C GLN A 331 9.16 35.37 -17.05
#